data_e7b14a5251bd34af203a8c83fd5e1940
#
_entry.id   e7b14a5251bd34af203a8c83fd5e1940
#
_cell.length_a   1.000
_cell.length_b   1.000
_cell.length_c   1.000
_cell.angle_alpha   90.00
_cell.angle_beta   90.00
_cell.angle_gamma   90.00
#
_symmetry.space_group_name_H-M   'P 1'
#
loop_
_entity.id
_entity.type
_entity.pdbx_description
1 polymer ?
#
loop_
_entity_poly.entity_id
_entity_poly.type
_entity_poly.pdbx_seq_one_letter_code
_entity_poly.pdbx_strand_id
1 'polypeptide(L)' 'YADTSFYKYLNQRRIDHAKTLLLDPGLSVIEVALASGFSSLSAFLRMFKLLNHCTPTEYRSMYRDSEG' A
#
# COMPACT_ATOMS: atom_id res chain seq x y z
N TYR A 1 8.35 -25.40 -3.14
CA TYR A 1 8.32 -25.08 -1.74
C TYR A 1 8.03 -23.62 -1.54
N ALA A 2 7.57 -23.35 -0.38
CA ALA A 2 7.18 -22.01 -0.05
C ALA A 2 8.42 -21.13 -0.05
N ASP A 3 8.51 -20.35 -1.07
CA ASP A 3 9.63 -19.45 -1.20
C ASP A 3 9.24 -18.11 -0.62
N THR A 4 9.77 -17.79 0.54
CA THR A 4 9.50 -16.51 1.18
C THR A 4 9.90 -15.35 0.29
N SER A 5 10.92 -15.56 -0.54
CA SER A 5 11.37 -14.51 -1.47
C SER A 5 10.30 -14.19 -2.50
N PHE A 6 9.63 -15.23 -3.01
CA PHE A 6 8.55 -15.02 -3.97
C PHE A 6 7.39 -14.28 -3.34
N TYR A 7 7.02 -14.70 -2.11
CA TYR A 7 5.91 -14.08 -1.41
C TYR A 7 6.21 -12.61 -1.10
N LYS A 8 7.43 -12.34 -0.68
CA LYS A 8 7.87 -10.98 -0.40
C LYS A 8 7.84 -10.13 -1.66
N TYR A 9 8.30 -10.69 -2.78
CA TYR A 9 8.29 -10.01 -4.07
C TYR A 9 6.86 -9.67 -4.48
N LEU A 10 5.95 -10.62 -4.33
CA LEU A 10 4.55 -10.40 -4.69
C LEU A 10 3.93 -9.27 -3.86
N ASN A 11 4.18 -9.28 -2.56
CA ASN A 11 3.66 -8.24 -1.68
C ASN A 11 4.27 -6.88 -2.00
N GLN A 12 5.55 -6.87 -2.35
CA GLN A 12 6.21 -5.62 -2.74
C GLN A 12 5.56 -5.04 -3.98
N ARG A 13 5.22 -5.90 -4.96
CA ARG A 13 4.54 -5.45 -6.16
C ARG A 13 3.16 -4.89 -5.86
N ARG A 14 2.45 -5.54 -4.97
CA ARG A 14 1.12 -5.07 -4.55
C ARG A 14 1.21 -3.73 -3.85
N ILE A 15 2.20 -3.56 -2.99
CA ILE A 15 2.38 -2.30 -2.27
C ILE A 15 2.83 -1.18 -3.22
N ASP A 16 3.69 -1.48 -4.17
CA ASP A 16 4.11 -0.48 -5.16
C ASP A 16 2.91 0.01 -5.97
N HIS A 17 2.03 -0.90 -6.35
CA HIS A 17 0.81 -0.52 -7.06
C HIS A 17 -0.09 0.35 -6.17
N ALA A 18 -0.20 -0.03 -4.90
CA ALA A 18 -1.00 0.74 -3.95
C ALA A 18 -0.46 2.16 -3.77
N LYS A 19 0.86 2.31 -3.74
CA LYS A 19 1.46 3.63 -3.59
C LYS A 19 1.06 4.55 -4.74
N THR A 20 1.01 4.01 -5.94
CA THR A 20 0.56 4.76 -7.10
C THR A 20 -0.90 5.17 -6.94
N LEU A 21 -1.75 4.24 -6.50
CA LEU A 21 -3.17 4.52 -6.32
C LEU A 21 -3.44 5.51 -5.20
N LEU A 22 -2.60 5.50 -4.17
CA LEU A 22 -2.77 6.42 -3.04
C LEU A 22 -2.63 7.88 -3.43
N LEU A 23 -1.94 8.15 -4.52
CA LEU A 23 -1.78 9.52 -5.00
C LEU A 23 -3.06 10.07 -5.61
N ASP A 24 -4.03 9.22 -5.90
CA ASP A 24 -5.33 9.65 -6.43
C ASP A 24 -6.24 10.00 -5.26
N PRO A 25 -6.58 11.29 -5.07
CA PRO A 25 -7.42 11.70 -3.95
C PRO A 25 -8.86 11.19 -4.04
N GLY A 26 -9.26 10.69 -5.19
CA GLY A 26 -10.59 10.13 -5.37
C GLY A 26 -10.76 8.72 -4.85
N LEU A 27 -9.65 8.07 -4.46
CA LEU A 27 -9.70 6.70 -3.96
C LEU A 27 -9.51 6.66 -2.44
N SER A 28 -10.39 5.93 -1.76
CA SER A 28 -10.24 5.73 -0.32
C SER A 28 -9.16 4.69 -0.07
N VAL A 29 -8.66 4.64 1.18
CA VAL A 29 -7.63 3.67 1.53
C VAL A 29 -8.13 2.24 1.33
N ILE A 30 -9.39 1.96 1.66
CA ILE A 30 -9.92 0.61 1.46
C ILE A 30 -10.04 0.26 -0.02
N GLU A 31 -10.39 1.24 -0.85
CA GLU A 31 -10.44 1.01 -2.30
C GLU A 31 -9.05 0.68 -2.84
N VAL A 32 -8.06 1.39 -2.35
CA VAL A 32 -6.67 1.13 -2.75
C VAL A 32 -6.25 -0.28 -2.33
N ALA A 33 -6.60 -0.68 -1.11
CA ALA A 33 -6.24 -2.01 -0.61
C ALA A 33 -6.82 -3.10 -1.49
N LEU A 34 -8.09 -3.00 -1.82
CA LEU A 34 -8.75 -4.02 -2.63
C LEU A 34 -8.24 -4.02 -4.06
N ALA A 35 -8.02 -2.84 -4.62
CA ALA A 35 -7.50 -2.74 -5.99
C ALA A 35 -6.08 -3.25 -6.11
N SER A 36 -5.34 -3.24 -5.01
CA SER A 36 -3.96 -3.72 -5.00
C SER A 36 -3.84 -5.22 -4.75
N GLY A 37 -4.96 -5.90 -4.57
CA GLY A 37 -4.96 -7.34 -4.43
C GLY A 37 -4.95 -7.86 -3.00
N PHE A 38 -5.20 -7.00 -2.03
CA PHE A 38 -5.28 -7.44 -0.64
C PHE A 38 -6.70 -7.87 -0.31
N SER A 39 -6.82 -8.89 0.51
CA SER A 39 -8.12 -9.46 0.86
C SER A 39 -8.82 -8.68 1.96
N SER A 40 -8.08 -7.87 2.72
CA SER A 40 -8.67 -7.08 3.79
C SER A 40 -7.85 -5.82 4.01
N LEU A 41 -8.51 -4.83 4.60
CA LEU A 41 -7.83 -3.58 4.95
C LEU A 41 -6.74 -3.82 5.99
N SER A 42 -7.00 -4.69 6.96
CA SER A 42 -6.02 -4.98 8.01
C SER A 42 -4.73 -5.55 7.44
N ALA A 43 -4.84 -6.48 6.49
CA ALA A 43 -3.67 -7.07 5.85
C ALA A 43 -2.89 -6.01 5.08
N PHE A 44 -3.61 -5.15 4.38
CA PHE A 44 -2.98 -4.07 3.63
C PHE A 44 -2.23 -3.10 4.55
N LEU A 45 -2.88 -2.66 5.61
CA LEU A 45 -2.26 -1.71 6.54
C LEU A 45 -0.99 -2.28 7.16
N ARG A 46 -1.04 -3.54 7.56
CA ARG A 46 0.11 -4.21 8.16
C ARG A 46 1.27 -4.28 7.19
N MET A 47 1.00 -4.75 5.97
CA MET A 47 2.04 -4.92 4.98
C MET A 47 2.62 -3.58 4.53
N PHE A 48 1.76 -2.59 4.36
CA PHE A 48 2.21 -1.27 3.95
C PHE A 48 3.17 -0.68 4.99
N LYS A 49 2.80 -0.75 6.26
CA LYS A 49 3.64 -0.22 7.32
C LYS A 49 4.95 -0.99 7.44
N LEU A 50 4.88 -2.30 7.26
CA LEU A 50 6.09 -3.14 7.34
C LEU A 50 7.09 -2.77 6.26
N LEU A 51 6.63 -2.53 5.04
CA LEU A 51 7.52 -2.26 3.91
C LEU A 51 7.90 -0.79 3.78
N ASN A 52 7.06 0.12 4.24
CA ASN A 52 7.29 1.56 4.03
C ASN A 52 7.50 2.35 5.32
N HIS A 53 7.37 1.70 6.47
CA HIS A 53 7.59 2.33 7.78
C HIS A 53 6.62 3.46 8.09
N CYS A 54 5.50 3.49 7.39
CA CYS A 54 4.43 4.47 7.66
C CYS A 54 3.11 3.89 7.19
N THR A 55 2.01 4.47 7.64
CA THR A 55 0.68 4.02 7.22
C THR A 55 0.36 4.59 5.86
N PRO A 56 -0.61 4.00 5.13
CA PRO A 56 -1.03 4.57 3.84
C PRO A 56 -1.55 5.99 3.97
N THR A 57 -2.24 6.30 5.06
CA THR A 57 -2.75 7.65 5.29
C THR A 57 -1.61 8.64 5.47
N GLU A 58 -0.59 8.24 6.23
CA GLU A 58 0.59 9.07 6.42
C GLU A 58 1.32 9.29 5.09
N TYR A 59 1.42 8.24 4.30
CA TYR A 59 2.08 8.33 3.01
C TYR A 59 1.38 9.32 2.09
N ARG A 60 0.05 9.23 2.01
CA ARG A 60 -0.74 10.15 1.19
C ARG A 60 -0.56 11.59 1.67
N SER A 61 -0.55 11.78 2.98
CA SER A 61 -0.40 13.09 3.59
C SER A 61 0.95 13.71 3.25
N MET A 62 2.01 12.91 3.29
CA MET A 62 3.34 13.39 2.96
C MET A 62 3.42 13.92 1.52
N TYR A 63 2.81 13.21 0.59
CA TYR A 63 2.83 13.65 -0.80
C TYR A 63 1.94 14.86 -1.05
N ARG A 64 0.84 14.94 -0.31
CA ARG A 64 -0.02 16.10 -0.41
C ARG A 64 0.69 17.34 0.10
N ASP A 65 1.39 17.21 1.22
CA ASP A 65 2.12 18.33 1.81
C ASP A 65 3.26 18.79 0.92
N SER A 66 3.91 17.86 0.23
CA SER A 66 5.02 18.21 -0.67
C SER A 66 4.58 19.10 -1.81
N GLU A 67 3.35 18.98 -2.24
CA GLU A 67 2.83 19.76 -3.34
C GLU A 67 2.34 21.12 -2.89
N GLY A 68 2.03 21.20 -1.63
CA GLY A 68 1.41 22.36 -1.07
C GLY A 68 2.32 23.47 -0.78
#